data_ab95675694f83b8610ed8080bdf72e4f
#
_entry.id   ab95675694f83b8610ed8080bdf72e4f
#
_cell.length_a   1.000
_cell.length_b   1.000
_cell.length_c   1.000
_cell.angle_alpha   90.00
_cell.angle_beta   90.00
_cell.angle_gamma   90.00
#
_symmetry.space_group_name_H-M   'P 1'
#
loop_
_entity.id
_entity.type
_entity.pdbx_description
1 polymer ?
#
loop_
_entity_poly.entity_id
_entity_poly.type
_entity_poly.pdbx_seq_one_letter_code
_entity_poly.pdbx_strand_id
1 'polypeptide(L)'
;MKKTIALILALCLTLALVACGEKQPAAPQEAEYKLGMGIVLNMDSSKAENAQVDATVAAVVLDAEGKIVSCRIDVAQNKMKVVGGAVDTAATFKTKMELGSAYGMAGKVDNNDDGVMLEWDAQAKAFEEYVVGKTAAEVEGIQTQEAKGHLIAVDEALLKAGCSMQITDFVAAVVKACKDEQAQTFKTAATFTLGVAAATVADESTAAAADKDGEVKMYTDFAAAVVADGKILAAITDAVQPKIAVNTLGDIVEKSFVATKRELKEDYNMAKYGASMDNNGDGKVLEWYVQADAFVKYVVGKTGAEVKAMETKTLDNGYVISADDALLSAGCTIQITSMKAVVATACDYAR
;
A
#
# COMPACT_ATOMS: atom_id res chain seq x y z
N MET A 1 -83.97 -5.85 20.92
CA MET A 1 -83.06 -4.68 20.97
C MET A 1 -81.75 -4.90 21.77
N LYS A 2 -81.17 -6.11 21.74
CA LYS A 2 -79.89 -6.42 22.46
C LYS A 2 -78.80 -7.06 21.56
N LYS A 3 -78.97 -7.07 20.25
CA LYS A 3 -78.00 -7.66 19.29
C LYS A 3 -77.35 -6.66 18.32
N THR A 4 -77.74 -5.40 18.34
CA THR A 4 -77.24 -4.37 17.43
C THR A 4 -76.18 -3.43 18.06
N ILE A 5 -75.95 -3.52 19.37
CA ILE A 5 -74.96 -2.69 20.08
C ILE A 5 -73.57 -3.35 20.11
N ALA A 6 -73.49 -4.69 19.94
CA ALA A 6 -72.22 -5.41 19.96
C ALA A 6 -71.41 -5.29 18.65
N LEU A 7 -72.01 -4.85 17.53
CA LEU A 7 -71.33 -4.73 16.24
C LEU A 7 -70.67 -3.39 15.99
N ILE A 8 -71.06 -2.34 16.75
CA ILE A 8 -70.51 -1.01 16.61
C ILE A 8 -69.25 -0.82 17.49
N LEU A 9 -69.12 -1.61 18.58
CA LEU A 9 -67.92 -1.56 19.43
C LEU A 9 -66.73 -2.34 18.85
N ALA A 10 -66.96 -3.28 17.95
CA ALA A 10 -65.91 -4.03 17.28
C ALA A 10 -65.27 -3.25 16.09
N LEU A 11 -66.00 -2.28 15.54
CA LEU A 11 -65.51 -1.50 14.38
C LEU A 11 -64.64 -0.29 14.79
N CYS A 12 -64.76 0.17 16.03
CA CYS A 12 -63.95 1.26 16.57
C CYS A 12 -62.60 0.85 17.15
N LEU A 13 -62.39 -0.46 17.40
CA LEU A 13 -61.09 -0.96 17.90
C LEU A 13 -60.09 -1.34 16.78
N THR A 14 -60.55 -1.42 15.52
CA THR A 14 -59.67 -1.75 14.40
C THR A 14 -59.10 -0.49 13.71
N LEU A 15 -59.52 0.69 14.04
CA LEU A 15 -58.97 1.95 13.51
C LEU A 15 -57.92 2.63 14.40
N ALA A 16 -57.64 2.11 15.61
CA ALA A 16 -56.63 2.66 16.51
C ALA A 16 -55.25 1.99 16.43
N LEU A 17 -55.05 1.02 15.51
CA LEU A 17 -53.81 0.27 15.36
C LEU A 17 -52.97 0.66 14.09
N VAL A 18 -53.31 1.75 13.39
CA VAL A 18 -52.63 2.18 12.17
C VAL A 18 -51.87 3.50 12.36
N ALA A 19 -51.66 4.00 13.59
CA ALA A 19 -51.03 5.28 13.82
C ALA A 19 -49.78 5.24 14.74
N CYS A 20 -49.04 4.13 14.75
CA CYS A 20 -47.67 4.09 15.27
C CYS A 20 -46.83 3.18 14.36
N GLY A 21 -46.70 3.58 13.11
CA GLY A 21 -45.57 3.11 12.29
C GLY A 21 -44.32 3.81 12.79
N GLU A 22 -43.60 3.18 13.72
CA GLU A 22 -42.20 3.53 13.92
C GLU A 22 -41.55 3.47 12.53
N LYS A 23 -41.10 4.62 12.02
CA LYS A 23 -40.25 4.65 10.83
C LYS A 23 -39.01 3.83 11.20
N GLN A 24 -38.95 2.61 10.69
CA GLN A 24 -37.73 1.82 10.75
C GLN A 24 -36.61 2.73 10.27
N PRO A 25 -35.53 2.91 11.04
CA PRO A 25 -34.40 3.72 10.58
C PRO A 25 -34.03 3.27 9.17
N ALA A 26 -33.91 4.20 8.24
CA ALA A 26 -33.44 3.86 6.90
C ALA A 26 -32.10 3.13 7.04
N ALA A 27 -31.95 1.99 6.35
CA ALA A 27 -30.68 1.30 6.33
C ALA A 27 -29.57 2.28 5.92
N PRO A 28 -28.38 2.22 6.54
CA PRO A 28 -27.28 3.09 6.17
C PRO A 28 -27.07 3.01 4.66
N GLN A 29 -27.01 4.16 4.00
CA GLN A 29 -26.81 4.21 2.56
C GLN A 29 -25.34 3.92 2.26
N GLU A 30 -25.07 2.98 1.35
CA GLU A 30 -23.71 2.72 0.88
C GLU A 30 -23.15 3.94 0.13
N ALA A 31 -21.95 4.35 0.51
CA ALA A 31 -21.17 5.32 -0.23
C ALA A 31 -20.11 4.63 -1.10
N GLU A 32 -19.78 5.25 -2.22
CA GLU A 32 -18.74 4.77 -3.13
C GLU A 32 -17.40 5.45 -2.80
N TYR A 33 -16.35 4.68 -2.77
CA TYR A 33 -15.00 5.09 -2.48
C TYR A 33 -14.01 4.53 -3.49
N LYS A 34 -12.82 5.14 -3.55
CA LYS A 34 -11.69 4.65 -4.35
C LYS A 34 -10.46 4.48 -3.46
N LEU A 35 -9.87 3.29 -3.48
CA LEU A 35 -8.55 3.02 -2.92
C LEU A 35 -7.50 3.29 -3.99
N GLY A 36 -6.54 4.19 -3.74
CA GLY A 36 -5.39 4.43 -4.59
C GLY A 36 -4.08 4.21 -3.81
N MET A 37 -3.01 3.88 -4.52
CA MET A 37 -1.67 3.71 -3.95
C MET A 37 -0.64 4.43 -4.82
N GLY A 38 0.29 5.14 -4.18
CA GLY A 38 1.39 5.86 -4.84
C GLY A 38 2.73 5.51 -4.20
N ILE A 39 3.74 5.27 -5.02
CA ILE A 39 5.09 4.93 -4.57
C ILE A 39 6.08 5.92 -5.17
N VAL A 40 6.95 6.46 -4.32
CA VAL A 40 8.08 7.32 -4.69
C VAL A 40 9.36 6.62 -4.26
N LEU A 41 10.30 6.46 -5.18
CA LEU A 41 11.57 5.79 -4.94
C LEU A 41 12.74 6.75 -5.13
N ASN A 42 13.68 6.73 -4.18
CA ASN A 42 14.89 7.51 -4.17
C ASN A 42 16.10 6.60 -3.87
N MET A 43 17.21 6.81 -4.57
CA MET A 43 18.48 6.10 -4.37
C MET A 43 19.65 7.06 -4.13
N ASP A 44 19.39 8.36 -3.90
CA ASP A 44 20.42 9.41 -3.80
C ASP A 44 21.27 9.28 -2.54
N SER A 45 20.76 8.61 -1.51
CA SER A 45 21.51 8.30 -0.29
C SER A 45 22.52 7.16 -0.45
N SER A 46 22.56 6.49 -1.62
CA SER A 46 23.60 5.50 -1.94
C SER A 46 24.97 6.16 -2.04
N LYS A 47 25.96 5.56 -1.42
CA LYS A 47 27.35 6.01 -1.41
C LYS A 47 28.31 4.82 -1.35
N ALA A 48 29.60 5.07 -1.52
CA ALA A 48 30.62 4.02 -1.41
C ALA A 48 30.38 3.13 -0.18
N GLU A 49 30.47 1.83 -0.38
CA GLU A 49 30.26 0.75 0.61
C GLU A 49 28.83 0.66 1.18
N ASN A 50 27.87 1.46 0.69
CA ASN A 50 26.48 1.43 1.17
C ASN A 50 25.47 1.73 0.04
N ALA A 51 24.85 0.69 -0.50
CA ALA A 51 23.70 0.83 -1.39
C ALA A 51 22.46 1.13 -0.57
N GLN A 52 21.66 2.11 -0.98
CA GLN A 52 20.41 2.48 -0.30
C GLN A 52 19.29 2.74 -1.30
N VAL A 53 18.12 2.19 -1.00
CA VAL A 53 16.85 2.43 -1.69
C VAL A 53 15.83 2.88 -0.66
N ASP A 54 15.33 4.10 -0.82
CA ASP A 54 14.25 4.66 -0.01
C ASP A 54 12.97 4.64 -0.86
N ALA A 55 12.01 3.79 -0.53
CA ALA A 55 10.73 3.70 -1.21
C ALA A 55 9.61 4.12 -0.26
N THR A 56 9.04 5.31 -0.49
CA THR A 56 7.90 5.86 0.24
C THR A 56 6.63 5.40 -0.44
N VAL A 57 5.77 4.72 0.28
CA VAL A 57 4.44 4.31 -0.18
C VAL A 57 3.36 5.08 0.57
N ALA A 58 2.36 5.58 -0.15
CA ALA A 58 1.13 6.11 0.41
C ALA A 58 -0.07 5.35 -0.15
N ALA A 59 -1.02 5.01 0.71
CA ALA A 59 -2.34 4.55 0.34
C ALA A 59 -3.38 5.58 0.78
N VAL A 60 -4.35 5.87 -0.09
CA VAL A 60 -5.45 6.79 0.22
C VAL A 60 -6.79 6.16 -0.15
N VAL A 61 -7.80 6.47 0.65
CA VAL A 61 -9.19 6.25 0.26
C VAL A 61 -9.80 7.61 -0.05
N LEU A 62 -10.40 7.72 -1.24
CA LEU A 62 -11.07 8.93 -1.71
C LEU A 62 -12.58 8.74 -1.70
N ASP A 63 -13.31 9.80 -1.33
CA ASP A 63 -14.75 9.88 -1.53
C ASP A 63 -15.13 10.23 -2.98
N ALA A 64 -16.43 10.37 -3.24
CA ALA A 64 -16.97 10.68 -4.58
C ALA A 64 -16.53 12.08 -5.08
N GLU A 65 -16.20 13.00 -4.18
CA GLU A 65 -15.71 14.35 -4.47
C GLU A 65 -14.19 14.39 -4.68
N GLY A 66 -13.48 13.25 -4.53
CA GLY A 66 -12.03 13.13 -4.66
C GLY A 66 -11.26 13.66 -3.44
N LYS A 67 -11.91 13.76 -2.29
CA LYS A 67 -11.27 14.11 -1.02
C LYS A 67 -10.77 12.87 -0.31
N ILE A 68 -9.61 13.00 0.33
CA ILE A 68 -9.02 11.94 1.14
C ILE A 68 -9.86 11.74 2.40
N VAL A 69 -10.41 10.54 2.59
CA VAL A 69 -11.11 10.14 3.81
C VAL A 69 -10.24 9.28 4.74
N SER A 70 -9.20 8.67 4.19
CA SER A 70 -8.17 7.94 4.95
C SER A 70 -6.84 7.97 4.20
N CYS A 71 -5.73 8.07 4.94
CA CYS A 71 -4.38 8.02 4.39
C CYS A 71 -3.50 7.14 5.29
N ARG A 72 -2.60 6.36 4.69
CA ARG A 72 -1.53 5.61 5.37
C ARG A 72 -0.24 5.73 4.58
N ILE A 73 0.86 5.89 5.32
CA ILE A 73 2.21 6.06 4.75
C ILE A 73 3.17 5.10 5.45
N ASP A 74 4.03 4.48 4.67
CA ASP A 74 5.20 3.76 5.18
C ASP A 74 6.41 4.00 4.28
N VAL A 75 7.61 3.67 4.78
CA VAL A 75 8.86 3.80 4.03
C VAL A 75 9.71 2.55 4.20
N ALA A 76 9.96 1.87 3.09
CA ALA A 76 11.00 0.84 3.00
C ALA A 76 12.35 1.53 2.76
N GLN A 77 13.09 1.82 3.85
CA GLN A 77 14.43 2.37 3.79
C GLN A 77 15.46 1.23 3.82
N ASN A 78 15.72 0.66 2.66
CA ASN A 78 16.56 -0.52 2.52
C ASN A 78 18.02 -0.13 2.37
N LYS A 79 18.90 -0.70 3.19
CA LYS A 79 20.33 -0.45 3.18
C LYS A 79 21.10 -1.76 3.10
N MET A 80 22.05 -1.85 2.18
CA MET A 80 22.94 -2.99 2.04
C MET A 80 24.39 -2.51 2.02
N LYS A 81 25.22 -3.08 2.90
CA LYS A 81 26.67 -2.86 2.85
C LYS A 81 27.25 -3.62 1.65
N VAL A 82 28.09 -2.94 0.88
CA VAL A 82 28.71 -3.47 -0.34
C VAL A 82 30.24 -3.36 -0.30
N VAL A 83 30.82 -3.52 0.88
CA VAL A 83 32.25 -3.43 1.13
C VAL A 83 33.01 -4.44 0.23
N GLY A 84 33.98 -3.97 -0.54
CA GLY A 84 34.72 -4.82 -1.49
C GLY A 84 33.84 -5.42 -2.57
N GLY A 85 32.70 -4.83 -2.90
CA GLY A 85 31.75 -5.34 -3.89
C GLY A 85 30.95 -6.57 -3.45
N ALA A 86 31.02 -6.96 -2.16
CA ALA A 86 30.22 -8.04 -1.62
C ALA A 86 28.74 -7.62 -1.47
N VAL A 87 27.83 -8.58 -1.56
CA VAL A 87 26.40 -8.40 -1.33
C VAL A 87 25.88 -9.47 -0.38
N ASP A 88 24.90 -9.13 0.45
CA ASP A 88 24.20 -10.07 1.33
C ASP A 88 22.82 -10.39 0.73
N THR A 89 22.73 -11.52 0.05
CA THR A 89 21.49 -12.01 -0.56
C THR A 89 20.46 -12.49 0.46
N ALA A 90 20.86 -12.71 1.71
CA ALA A 90 19.99 -13.10 2.83
C ALA A 90 19.63 -11.91 3.74
N ALA A 91 20.00 -10.68 3.35
CA ALA A 91 19.66 -9.49 4.11
C ALA A 91 18.16 -9.39 4.36
N THR A 92 17.80 -9.01 5.57
CA THR A 92 16.41 -8.76 5.97
C THR A 92 16.19 -7.27 6.17
N PHE A 93 15.05 -6.80 5.72
CA PHE A 93 14.70 -5.39 5.76
C PHE A 93 13.41 -5.21 6.57
N LYS A 94 13.32 -4.08 7.25
CA LYS A 94 12.11 -3.64 7.96
C LYS A 94 11.77 -2.24 7.52
N THR A 95 10.49 -1.98 7.34
CA THR A 95 9.99 -0.64 7.08
C THR A 95 10.13 0.25 8.32
N LYS A 96 9.97 1.55 8.14
CA LYS A 96 10.02 2.48 9.28
C LYS A 96 8.86 2.24 10.26
N MET A 97 7.67 1.88 9.76
CA MET A 97 6.54 1.48 10.61
C MET A 97 6.87 0.22 11.42
N GLU A 98 7.47 -0.80 10.79
CA GLU A 98 7.88 -2.05 11.49
C GLU A 98 8.99 -1.84 12.52
N LEU A 99 9.84 -0.86 12.29
CA LEU A 99 10.88 -0.48 13.26
C LEU A 99 10.26 0.24 14.47
N GLY A 100 9.22 1.06 14.27
CA GLY A 100 8.62 1.85 15.33
C GLY A 100 9.68 2.61 16.12
N SER A 101 9.69 2.50 17.44
CA SER A 101 10.68 3.15 18.30
C SER A 101 12.14 2.69 18.06
N ALA A 102 12.37 1.54 17.43
CA ALA A 102 13.69 1.08 17.07
C ALA A 102 14.30 1.86 15.88
N TYR A 103 13.49 2.63 15.13
CA TYR A 103 14.00 3.57 14.14
C TYR A 103 14.84 4.67 14.80
N GLY A 104 14.47 5.09 16.01
CA GLY A 104 15.28 5.90 16.91
C GLY A 104 15.38 7.36 16.50
N MET A 105 14.30 7.96 16.00
CA MET A 105 14.20 9.37 15.66
C MET A 105 13.83 10.23 16.87
N ALA A 106 13.04 9.71 17.80
CA ALA A 106 12.59 10.43 18.98
C ALA A 106 13.78 10.98 19.79
N GLY A 107 13.67 12.22 20.25
CA GLY A 107 14.71 12.93 20.99
C GLY A 107 15.93 13.35 20.18
N LYS A 108 15.93 13.20 18.85
CA LYS A 108 17.09 13.52 17.99
C LYS A 108 16.79 14.51 16.87
N VAL A 109 15.54 14.59 16.43
CA VAL A 109 15.16 15.42 15.28
C VAL A 109 14.14 16.46 15.71
N ASP A 110 14.55 17.70 15.72
CA ASP A 110 13.76 18.90 15.98
C ASP A 110 14.12 19.93 14.89
N ASN A 111 13.44 19.86 13.77
CA ASN A 111 13.78 20.71 12.62
C ASN A 111 13.14 22.10 12.70
N ASN A 112 12.12 22.30 13.54
CA ASN A 112 11.41 23.57 13.72
C ASN A 112 11.73 24.27 15.05
N ASP A 113 12.63 23.74 15.86
CA ASP A 113 13.12 24.29 17.14
C ASP A 113 12.01 24.52 18.18
N ASP A 114 10.97 23.68 18.19
CA ASP A 114 9.86 23.77 19.16
C ASP A 114 10.02 22.82 20.37
N GLY A 115 11.07 22.01 20.39
CA GLY A 115 11.35 21.04 21.44
C GLY A 115 10.53 19.73 21.33
N VAL A 116 9.70 19.56 20.30
CA VAL A 116 8.89 18.37 20.06
C VAL A 116 9.65 17.43 19.12
N MET A 117 10.16 16.32 19.65
CA MET A 117 10.99 15.35 18.93
C MET A 117 10.32 13.97 18.94
N LEU A 118 9.31 13.79 18.11
CA LEU A 118 8.55 12.55 18.01
C LEU A 118 9.28 11.49 17.16
N GLU A 119 8.90 10.23 17.38
CA GLU A 119 9.33 9.12 16.53
C GLU A 119 8.72 9.25 15.13
N TRP A 120 9.36 8.59 14.14
CA TRP A 120 8.97 8.70 12.73
C TRP A 120 7.50 8.35 12.49
N ASP A 121 7.02 7.28 13.09
CA ASP A 121 5.64 6.79 12.94
C ASP A 121 4.60 7.78 13.49
N ALA A 122 4.93 8.47 14.59
CA ALA A 122 4.07 9.52 15.14
C ALA A 122 4.04 10.76 14.23
N GLN A 123 5.17 11.16 13.65
CA GLN A 123 5.25 12.26 12.69
C GLN A 123 4.53 11.92 11.38
N ALA A 124 4.68 10.68 10.88
CA ALA A 124 3.96 10.19 9.70
C ALA A 124 2.44 10.21 9.94
N LYS A 125 2.00 9.74 11.12
CA LYS A 125 0.58 9.79 11.51
C LYS A 125 0.03 11.22 11.53
N ALA A 126 0.80 12.18 12.04
CA ALA A 126 0.38 13.59 12.03
C ALA A 126 0.16 14.10 10.59
N PHE A 127 1.01 13.71 9.65
CA PHE A 127 0.83 14.04 8.24
C PHE A 127 -0.35 13.30 7.61
N GLU A 128 -0.54 12.00 7.90
CA GLU A 128 -1.69 11.21 7.45
C GLU A 128 -3.02 11.89 7.85
N GLU A 129 -3.13 12.33 9.10
CA GLU A 129 -4.31 13.03 9.63
C GLU A 129 -4.49 14.41 9.02
N TYR A 130 -3.40 15.13 8.78
CA TYR A 130 -3.42 16.47 8.18
C TYR A 130 -3.94 16.49 6.74
N VAL A 131 -3.72 15.44 5.97
CA VAL A 131 -4.19 15.37 4.57
C VAL A 131 -5.63 14.90 4.44
N VAL A 132 -6.26 14.37 5.48
CA VAL A 132 -7.69 14.00 5.47
C VAL A 132 -8.56 15.22 5.18
N GLY A 133 -9.55 15.08 4.30
CA GLY A 133 -10.43 16.13 3.81
C GLY A 133 -9.85 16.96 2.67
N LYS A 134 -8.57 16.79 2.31
CA LYS A 134 -7.94 17.50 1.18
C LYS A 134 -8.10 16.71 -0.13
N THR A 135 -8.06 17.43 -1.21
CA THR A 135 -7.93 16.91 -2.58
C THR A 135 -6.45 16.74 -2.96
N ALA A 136 -6.17 16.03 -4.06
CA ALA A 136 -4.82 15.91 -4.60
C ALA A 136 -4.14 17.27 -4.85
N ALA A 137 -4.89 18.25 -5.38
CA ALA A 137 -4.36 19.59 -5.66
C ALA A 137 -4.01 20.36 -4.37
N GLU A 138 -4.81 20.21 -3.31
CA GLU A 138 -4.52 20.82 -2.01
C GLU A 138 -3.32 20.18 -1.33
N VAL A 139 -3.10 18.87 -1.48
CA VAL A 139 -1.89 18.19 -1.00
C VAL A 139 -0.66 18.62 -1.80
N GLU A 140 -0.75 18.69 -3.12
CA GLU A 140 0.32 19.17 -4.00
C GLU A 140 0.71 20.63 -3.71
N GLY A 141 -0.24 21.44 -3.25
CA GLY A 141 -0.06 22.84 -2.86
C GLY A 141 0.54 23.05 -1.46
N ILE A 142 0.84 22.00 -0.68
CA ILE A 142 1.44 22.14 0.65
C ILE A 142 2.81 22.80 0.52
N GLN A 143 2.94 23.98 1.14
CA GLN A 143 4.18 24.74 1.09
C GLN A 143 5.23 24.17 2.04
N THR A 144 6.49 24.17 1.60
CA THR A 144 7.63 23.73 2.40
C THR A 144 8.65 24.84 2.57
N GLN A 145 9.42 24.78 3.63
CA GLN A 145 10.56 25.63 3.91
C GLN A 145 11.78 24.78 4.26
N GLU A 146 12.96 25.28 3.98
CA GLU A 146 14.19 24.62 4.40
C GLU A 146 14.42 24.85 5.90
N ALA A 147 14.68 23.76 6.63
CA ALA A 147 15.07 23.78 8.03
C ALA A 147 16.11 22.67 8.28
N LYS A 148 17.32 23.07 8.70
CA LYS A 148 18.44 22.14 9.02
C LYS A 148 18.76 21.14 7.89
N GLY A 149 18.62 21.55 6.62
CA GLY A 149 18.87 20.71 5.45
C GLY A 149 17.69 19.83 5.03
N HIS A 150 16.50 20.06 5.61
CA HIS A 150 15.27 19.32 5.29
C HIS A 150 14.16 20.27 4.83
N LEU A 151 13.33 19.82 3.89
CA LEU A 151 12.13 20.55 3.45
C LEU A 151 10.95 20.14 4.33
N ILE A 152 10.67 20.89 5.38
CA ILE A 152 9.57 20.70 6.30
C ILE A 152 8.35 21.53 5.90
N ALA A 153 7.18 21.25 6.45
CA ALA A 153 5.97 22.05 6.20
C ALA A 153 6.13 23.49 6.72
N VAL A 154 5.49 24.45 6.03
CA VAL A 154 5.29 25.82 6.53
C VAL A 154 4.09 25.90 7.46
N ASP A 155 3.09 25.02 7.26
CA ASP A 155 1.84 25.04 8.01
C ASP A 155 2.05 24.75 9.49
N GLU A 156 1.76 25.76 10.33
CA GLU A 156 1.92 25.66 11.79
C GLU A 156 1.04 24.57 12.42
N ALA A 157 -0.13 24.24 11.83
CA ALA A 157 -0.98 23.20 12.39
C ALA A 157 -0.31 21.82 12.27
N LEU A 158 0.36 21.54 11.13
CA LEU A 158 1.10 20.30 10.94
C LEU A 158 2.36 20.26 11.83
N LEU A 159 3.09 21.37 11.95
CA LEU A 159 4.25 21.47 12.85
C LEU A 159 3.84 21.24 14.31
N LYS A 160 2.76 21.89 14.78
CA LYS A 160 2.21 21.70 16.14
C LYS A 160 1.67 20.31 16.39
N ALA A 161 1.22 19.59 15.35
CA ALA A 161 0.88 18.17 15.44
C ALA A 161 2.11 17.27 15.57
N GLY A 162 3.32 17.83 15.48
CA GLY A 162 4.60 17.19 15.72
C GLY A 162 5.28 16.65 14.45
N CYS A 163 4.82 16.99 13.23
CA CYS A 163 5.49 16.62 11.99
C CYS A 163 6.46 17.71 11.55
N SER A 164 7.71 17.61 11.99
CA SER A 164 8.82 18.51 11.62
C SER A 164 9.85 17.85 10.70
N MET A 165 9.61 16.62 10.24
CA MET A 165 10.50 15.95 9.29
C MET A 165 10.26 16.42 7.85
N GLN A 166 11.14 16.00 6.93
CA GLN A 166 10.96 16.24 5.50
C GLN A 166 9.70 15.54 4.99
N ILE A 167 8.84 16.28 4.29
CA ILE A 167 7.54 15.80 3.80
C ILE A 167 7.45 15.69 2.27
N THR A 168 8.48 16.03 1.52
CA THR A 168 8.43 16.07 0.04
C THR A 168 8.00 14.75 -0.57
N ASP A 169 8.56 13.62 -0.10
CA ASP A 169 8.21 12.30 -0.61
C ASP A 169 6.82 11.86 -0.15
N PHE A 170 6.37 12.32 1.02
CA PHE A 170 5.01 12.08 1.51
C PHE A 170 3.97 12.78 0.63
N VAL A 171 4.20 14.07 0.35
CA VAL A 171 3.36 14.85 -0.56
C VAL A 171 3.31 14.18 -1.92
N ALA A 172 4.46 13.83 -2.50
CA ALA A 172 4.54 13.20 -3.81
C ALA A 172 3.82 11.84 -3.85
N ALA A 173 4.02 10.97 -2.84
CA ALA A 173 3.39 9.66 -2.77
C ALA A 173 1.86 9.78 -2.58
N VAL A 174 1.36 10.70 -1.73
CA VAL A 174 -0.07 10.93 -1.53
C VAL A 174 -0.73 11.49 -2.79
N VAL A 175 -0.11 12.47 -3.46
CA VAL A 175 -0.62 13.02 -4.73
C VAL A 175 -0.70 11.92 -5.79
N LYS A 176 0.33 11.06 -5.87
CA LYS A 176 0.37 9.93 -6.79
C LYS A 176 -0.73 8.92 -6.48
N ALA A 177 -0.97 8.60 -5.19
CA ALA A 177 -2.05 7.74 -4.76
C ALA A 177 -3.45 8.32 -5.10
N CYS A 178 -3.64 9.62 -4.92
CA CYS A 178 -4.90 10.30 -5.31
C CYS A 178 -5.15 10.26 -6.82
N LYS A 179 -4.10 10.25 -7.63
CA LYS A 179 -4.14 10.26 -9.11
C LYS A 179 -3.98 8.84 -9.69
N ASP A 180 -4.03 7.78 -8.88
CA ASP A 180 -3.85 6.40 -9.34
C ASP A 180 -4.94 6.01 -10.35
N GLU A 181 -4.55 5.85 -11.61
CA GLU A 181 -5.45 5.46 -12.71
C GLU A 181 -5.99 4.01 -12.56
N GLN A 182 -5.33 3.20 -11.75
CA GLN A 182 -5.69 1.80 -11.47
C GLN A 182 -6.31 1.65 -10.07
N ALA A 183 -6.82 2.74 -9.47
CA ALA A 183 -7.49 2.74 -8.18
C ALA A 183 -8.66 1.74 -8.15
N GLN A 184 -8.83 1.06 -7.01
CA GLN A 184 -9.90 0.07 -6.82
C GLN A 184 -11.13 0.74 -6.22
N THR A 185 -12.27 0.64 -6.92
CA THR A 185 -13.56 1.16 -6.43
C THR A 185 -14.25 0.13 -5.56
N PHE A 186 -14.81 0.58 -4.43
CA PHE A 186 -15.64 -0.24 -3.55
C PHE A 186 -16.81 0.57 -2.98
N LYS A 187 -17.84 -0.14 -2.48
CA LYS A 187 -19.00 0.47 -1.82
C LYS A 187 -19.18 -0.12 -0.45
N THR A 188 -19.51 0.72 0.51
CA THR A 188 -19.81 0.29 1.87
C THR A 188 -20.64 1.32 2.62
N ALA A 189 -21.47 0.83 3.54
CA ALA A 189 -22.08 1.63 4.60
C ALA A 189 -21.38 1.40 5.96
N ALA A 190 -20.45 0.43 6.02
CA ALA A 190 -19.70 0.11 7.23
C ALA A 190 -18.51 1.07 7.42
N THR A 191 -18.14 1.30 8.66
CA THR A 191 -16.84 1.90 9.00
C THR A 191 -15.73 0.97 8.58
N PHE A 192 -14.69 1.50 7.97
CA PHE A 192 -13.55 0.74 7.50
C PHE A 192 -12.24 1.29 8.05
N THR A 193 -11.20 0.50 7.96
CA THR A 193 -9.81 0.85 8.24
C THR A 193 -8.96 0.66 7.00
N LEU A 194 -7.85 1.39 6.92
CA LEU A 194 -6.87 1.32 5.83
C LEU A 194 -5.52 0.89 6.39
N GLY A 195 -4.89 -0.07 5.73
CA GLY A 195 -3.53 -0.47 6.01
C GLY A 195 -2.64 -0.43 4.78
N VAL A 196 -1.34 -0.26 5.00
CA VAL A 196 -0.29 -0.34 3.99
C VAL A 196 0.85 -1.19 4.53
N ALA A 197 1.50 -1.95 3.66
CA ALA A 197 2.65 -2.77 4.02
C ALA A 197 3.65 -2.87 2.86
N ALA A 198 4.90 -3.16 3.18
CA ALA A 198 5.96 -3.45 2.21
C ALA A 198 6.81 -4.62 2.69
N ALA A 199 7.37 -5.38 1.74
CA ALA A 199 8.33 -6.45 2.02
C ALA A 199 9.43 -6.43 0.96
N THR A 200 10.69 -6.45 1.40
CA THR A 200 11.87 -6.37 0.53
C THR A 200 12.65 -7.67 0.59
N VAL A 201 13.09 -8.12 -0.59
CA VAL A 201 14.04 -9.23 -0.77
C VAL A 201 15.26 -8.76 -1.57
N ALA A 202 16.39 -9.43 -1.39
CA ALA A 202 17.64 -9.11 -2.08
C ALA A 202 18.35 -10.36 -2.64
N ASP A 203 17.64 -11.46 -2.74
CA ASP A 203 18.14 -12.79 -3.11
C ASP A 203 18.67 -12.88 -4.55
N GLU A 204 18.24 -11.98 -5.44
CA GLU A 204 18.76 -11.86 -6.81
C GLU A 204 20.01 -10.97 -6.94
N SER A 205 20.51 -10.40 -5.84
CA SER A 205 21.73 -9.57 -5.88
C SER A 205 22.95 -10.42 -6.20
N THR A 206 23.93 -9.83 -6.90
CA THR A 206 25.19 -10.50 -7.30
C THR A 206 26.38 -9.67 -6.86
N ALA A 207 27.40 -10.32 -6.28
CA ALA A 207 28.65 -9.67 -5.90
C ALA A 207 29.46 -9.24 -7.15
N ALA A 208 30.27 -8.18 -6.96
CA ALA A 208 31.24 -7.75 -7.98
C ALA A 208 32.36 -8.79 -8.14
N ALA A 209 32.87 -8.92 -9.36
CA ALA A 209 34.04 -9.73 -9.72
C ALA A 209 35.08 -8.87 -10.46
N ALA A 210 36.28 -9.39 -10.67
CA ALA A 210 37.37 -8.62 -11.26
C ALA A 210 37.06 -8.03 -12.65
N ASP A 211 36.19 -8.67 -13.39
CA ASP A 211 35.81 -8.35 -14.77
C ASP A 211 34.32 -7.93 -14.92
N LYS A 212 33.60 -7.82 -13.80
CA LYS A 212 32.17 -7.53 -13.84
C LYS A 212 31.70 -6.84 -12.56
N ASP A 213 30.97 -5.75 -12.70
CA ASP A 213 30.29 -5.10 -11.59
C ASP A 213 29.23 -6.05 -10.98
N GLY A 214 29.09 -5.96 -9.65
CA GLY A 214 28.00 -6.56 -8.92
C GLY A 214 26.72 -5.78 -9.10
N GLU A 215 25.58 -6.39 -8.78
CA GLU A 215 24.27 -5.75 -8.88
C GLU A 215 23.49 -5.96 -7.57
N VAL A 216 23.22 -4.87 -6.85
CA VAL A 216 22.32 -4.89 -5.69
C VAL A 216 20.90 -4.72 -6.17
N LYS A 217 20.03 -5.68 -5.84
CA LYS A 217 18.61 -5.73 -6.18
C LYS A 217 17.81 -5.83 -4.90
N MET A 218 17.32 -4.69 -4.40
CA MET A 218 16.41 -4.64 -3.25
C MET A 218 14.98 -4.49 -3.76
N TYR A 219 14.41 -5.62 -4.22
CA TYR A 219 13.06 -5.67 -4.78
C TYR A 219 12.04 -5.60 -3.66
N THR A 220 11.10 -4.67 -3.77
CA THR A 220 10.09 -4.43 -2.74
C THR A 220 8.70 -4.58 -3.30
N ASP A 221 7.92 -5.48 -2.72
CA ASP A 221 6.48 -5.60 -2.93
C ASP A 221 5.73 -4.74 -1.91
N PHE A 222 4.65 -4.10 -2.36
CA PHE A 222 3.78 -3.24 -1.57
C PHE A 222 2.34 -3.72 -1.66
N ALA A 223 1.58 -3.48 -0.59
CA ALA A 223 0.14 -3.65 -0.60
C ALA A 223 -0.56 -2.56 0.19
N ALA A 224 -1.76 -2.20 -0.27
CA ALA A 224 -2.75 -1.45 0.48
C ALA A 224 -4.01 -2.30 0.62
N ALA A 225 -4.68 -2.24 1.77
CA ALA A 225 -5.94 -2.95 2.01
C ALA A 225 -6.93 -2.09 2.80
N VAL A 226 -8.16 -2.04 2.31
CA VAL A 226 -9.32 -1.50 3.06
C VAL A 226 -10.04 -2.66 3.70
N VAL A 227 -10.25 -2.58 5.01
CA VAL A 227 -10.85 -3.66 5.80
C VAL A 227 -12.07 -3.15 6.56
N ALA A 228 -13.18 -3.87 6.47
CA ALA A 228 -14.37 -3.68 7.31
C ALA A 228 -14.86 -5.03 7.80
N ASP A 229 -15.28 -5.10 9.06
CA ASP A 229 -15.73 -6.32 9.72
C ASP A 229 -14.74 -7.50 9.55
N GLY A 230 -13.43 -7.19 9.55
CA GLY A 230 -12.33 -8.15 9.38
C GLY A 230 -12.15 -8.66 7.95
N LYS A 231 -12.89 -8.16 6.96
CA LYS A 231 -12.82 -8.57 5.56
C LYS A 231 -12.31 -7.47 4.65
N ILE A 232 -11.57 -7.85 3.64
CA ILE A 232 -11.04 -6.96 2.61
C ILE A 232 -12.18 -6.46 1.73
N LEU A 233 -12.37 -5.14 1.66
CA LEU A 233 -13.30 -4.49 0.73
C LEU A 233 -12.62 -4.13 -0.59
N ALA A 234 -11.36 -3.72 -0.52
CA ALA A 234 -10.50 -3.42 -1.68
C ALA A 234 -9.05 -3.64 -1.30
N ALA A 235 -8.23 -4.01 -2.27
CA ALA A 235 -6.79 -4.12 -2.10
C ALA A 235 -6.07 -3.68 -3.38
N ILE A 236 -4.82 -3.25 -3.22
CA ILE A 236 -3.88 -2.97 -4.32
C ILE A 236 -2.56 -3.64 -3.97
N THR A 237 -1.88 -4.20 -4.96
CA THR A 237 -0.48 -4.62 -4.87
C THR A 237 0.34 -3.97 -5.98
N ASP A 238 1.59 -3.63 -5.69
CA ASP A 238 2.56 -3.13 -6.66
C ASP A 238 3.97 -3.56 -6.25
N ALA A 239 4.96 -3.38 -7.14
CA ALA A 239 6.34 -3.71 -6.83
C ALA A 239 7.33 -2.77 -7.51
N VAL A 240 8.47 -2.55 -6.86
CA VAL A 240 9.61 -1.83 -7.42
C VAL A 240 10.81 -2.77 -7.55
N GLN A 241 11.56 -2.62 -8.64
CA GLN A 241 12.74 -3.43 -8.95
C GLN A 241 13.96 -2.52 -9.26
N PRO A 242 14.42 -1.73 -8.28
CA PRO A 242 15.60 -0.89 -8.45
C PRO A 242 16.86 -1.76 -8.55
N LYS A 243 17.86 -1.24 -9.26
CA LYS A 243 19.17 -1.86 -9.39
C LYS A 243 20.26 -0.84 -9.12
N ILE A 244 21.28 -1.28 -8.38
CA ILE A 244 22.46 -0.48 -8.06
C ILE A 244 23.68 -1.31 -8.43
N ALA A 245 24.43 -0.87 -9.44
CA ALA A 245 25.69 -1.48 -9.82
C ALA A 245 26.81 -1.05 -8.88
N VAL A 246 27.64 -2.00 -8.45
CA VAL A 246 28.76 -1.78 -7.53
C VAL A 246 30.04 -2.43 -8.06
N ASN A 247 31.18 -1.72 -7.97
CA ASN A 247 32.46 -2.30 -8.36
C ASN A 247 33.11 -3.10 -7.20
N THR A 248 34.27 -3.69 -7.47
CA THR A 248 35.05 -4.48 -6.49
C THR A 248 35.62 -3.67 -5.33
N LEU A 249 35.52 -2.35 -5.35
CA LEU A 249 35.89 -1.47 -4.22
C LEU A 249 34.67 -1.13 -3.36
N GLY A 250 33.46 -1.45 -3.84
CA GLY A 250 32.20 -1.07 -3.19
C GLY A 250 31.70 0.32 -3.62
N ASP A 251 32.29 0.92 -4.66
CA ASP A 251 31.78 2.18 -5.19
C ASP A 251 30.49 1.95 -5.97
N ILE A 252 29.55 2.90 -5.88
CA ILE A 252 28.33 2.89 -6.68
C ILE A 252 28.66 3.33 -8.10
N VAL A 253 28.48 2.44 -9.07
CA VAL A 253 28.76 2.67 -10.49
C VAL A 253 27.55 3.27 -11.20
N GLU A 254 26.38 2.70 -10.96
CA GLU A 254 25.14 3.09 -11.60
C GLU A 254 23.94 2.81 -10.70
N LYS A 255 22.90 3.64 -10.82
CA LYS A 255 21.59 3.45 -10.18
C LYS A 255 20.54 3.48 -11.26
N SER A 256 19.66 2.48 -11.32
CA SER A 256 18.59 2.41 -12.32
C SER A 256 17.25 2.02 -11.69
N PHE A 257 16.24 2.81 -12.01
CA PHE A 257 14.83 2.57 -11.74
C PHE A 257 14.00 3.42 -12.71
N VAL A 258 12.99 2.84 -13.32
CA VAL A 258 12.15 3.55 -14.29
C VAL A 258 10.81 3.90 -13.65
N ALA A 259 10.05 2.89 -13.25
CA ALA A 259 8.72 3.02 -12.68
C ALA A 259 8.34 1.74 -11.92
N THR A 260 7.23 1.76 -11.19
CA THR A 260 6.67 0.56 -10.55
C THR A 260 6.12 -0.40 -11.61
N LYS A 261 5.91 -1.66 -11.27
CA LYS A 261 5.35 -2.64 -12.22
C LYS A 261 3.96 -2.26 -12.71
N ARG A 262 3.12 -1.67 -11.84
CA ARG A 262 1.80 -1.19 -12.27
C ARG A 262 1.89 0.00 -13.20
N GLU A 263 2.82 0.92 -12.97
CA GLU A 263 3.02 2.09 -13.83
C GLU A 263 3.58 1.73 -15.20
N LEU A 264 4.45 0.72 -15.25
CA LEU A 264 5.00 0.21 -16.51
C LEU A 264 3.93 -0.42 -17.40
N LYS A 265 2.88 -1.01 -16.83
CA LYS A 265 1.80 -1.67 -17.61
C LYS A 265 2.40 -2.63 -18.65
N GLU A 266 2.11 -2.36 -19.94
CA GLU A 266 2.62 -3.13 -21.08
C GLU A 266 4.15 -2.99 -21.26
N ASP A 267 4.75 -1.90 -20.80
CA ASP A 267 6.19 -1.66 -20.88
C ASP A 267 6.99 -2.57 -19.93
N TYR A 268 6.34 -3.17 -18.91
CA TYR A 268 6.95 -4.23 -18.11
C TYR A 268 7.22 -5.47 -18.98
N ASN A 269 6.37 -5.68 -19.99
CA ASN A 269 6.59 -6.58 -21.13
C ASN A 269 6.83 -8.05 -20.71
N MET A 270 5.90 -8.62 -19.95
CA MET A 270 5.93 -10.05 -19.60
C MET A 270 5.81 -10.95 -20.84
N ALA A 271 5.10 -10.50 -21.86
CA ALA A 271 4.89 -11.23 -23.11
C ALA A 271 6.23 -11.59 -23.82
N LYS A 272 7.30 -10.80 -23.60
CA LYS A 272 8.65 -11.11 -24.15
C LYS A 272 9.23 -12.43 -23.66
N TYR A 273 8.80 -12.90 -22.49
CA TYR A 273 9.25 -14.17 -21.94
C TYR A 273 8.51 -15.37 -22.55
N GLY A 274 7.46 -15.11 -23.34
CA GLY A 274 6.72 -16.12 -24.11
C GLY A 274 6.21 -17.28 -23.26
N ALA A 275 6.24 -18.48 -23.83
CA ALA A 275 5.72 -19.69 -23.19
C ALA A 275 6.38 -20.03 -21.83
N SER A 276 7.56 -19.48 -21.52
CA SER A 276 8.19 -19.71 -20.21
C SER A 276 7.42 -19.06 -19.04
N MET A 277 6.52 -18.12 -19.33
CA MET A 277 5.64 -17.47 -18.35
C MET A 277 4.18 -17.91 -18.46
N ASP A 278 3.88 -18.87 -19.34
CA ASP A 278 2.59 -19.55 -19.39
C ASP A 278 2.55 -20.65 -18.31
N ASN A 279 2.42 -20.20 -17.09
CA ASN A 279 2.55 -21.07 -15.91
C ASN A 279 1.35 -21.99 -15.66
N ASN A 280 0.22 -21.80 -16.36
CA ASN A 280 -0.96 -22.66 -16.28
C ASN A 280 -1.21 -23.46 -17.57
N GLY A 281 -0.43 -23.24 -18.63
CA GLY A 281 -0.50 -23.97 -19.88
C GLY A 281 -1.71 -23.65 -20.76
N ASP A 282 -2.31 -22.46 -20.58
CA ASP A 282 -3.49 -22.03 -21.34
C ASP A 282 -3.13 -21.27 -22.64
N GLY A 283 -1.86 -21.11 -22.92
CA GLY A 283 -1.34 -20.40 -24.09
C GLY A 283 -1.37 -18.89 -23.98
N LYS A 284 -1.63 -18.32 -22.78
CA LYS A 284 -1.73 -16.88 -22.55
C LYS A 284 -0.67 -16.42 -21.56
N VAL A 285 -0.02 -15.31 -21.86
CA VAL A 285 0.87 -14.60 -20.94
C VAL A 285 0.32 -13.19 -20.76
N LEU A 286 -0.33 -12.95 -19.63
CA LEU A 286 -0.88 -11.63 -19.29
C LEU A 286 0.21 -10.77 -18.67
N GLU A 287 0.11 -9.46 -18.85
CA GLU A 287 1.01 -8.50 -18.21
C GLU A 287 0.89 -8.53 -16.68
N TRP A 288 1.96 -8.17 -15.99
CA TRP A 288 2.05 -8.27 -14.53
C TRP A 288 0.90 -7.53 -13.84
N TYR A 289 0.59 -6.30 -14.27
CA TYR A 289 -0.45 -5.47 -13.65
C TYR A 289 -1.85 -6.09 -13.78
N VAL A 290 -2.13 -6.80 -14.90
CA VAL A 290 -3.39 -7.52 -15.12
C VAL A 290 -3.51 -8.69 -14.16
N GLN A 291 -2.42 -9.45 -13.98
CA GLN A 291 -2.36 -10.59 -13.08
C GLN A 291 -2.45 -10.16 -11.60
N ALA A 292 -1.80 -9.06 -11.23
CA ALA A 292 -1.90 -8.45 -9.92
C ALA A 292 -3.35 -7.97 -9.61
N ASP A 293 -4.03 -7.38 -10.61
CA ASP A 293 -5.43 -6.98 -10.50
C ASP A 293 -6.36 -8.19 -10.32
N ALA A 294 -6.12 -9.30 -11.03
CA ALA A 294 -6.84 -10.54 -10.80
C ALA A 294 -6.66 -11.07 -9.36
N PHE A 295 -5.43 -11.00 -8.82
CA PHE A 295 -5.14 -11.39 -7.45
C PHE A 295 -5.89 -10.53 -6.44
N VAL A 296 -5.83 -9.19 -6.56
CA VAL A 296 -6.49 -8.31 -5.57
C VAL A 296 -8.01 -8.43 -5.63
N LYS A 297 -8.60 -8.64 -6.79
CA LYS A 297 -10.04 -8.95 -6.92
C LYS A 297 -10.42 -10.28 -6.25
N TYR A 298 -9.56 -11.28 -6.36
CA TYR A 298 -9.79 -12.60 -5.75
C TYR A 298 -9.75 -12.56 -4.21
N VAL A 299 -8.97 -11.68 -3.61
CA VAL A 299 -8.86 -11.57 -2.15
C VAL A 299 -9.97 -10.71 -1.51
N VAL A 300 -10.76 -9.97 -2.29
CA VAL A 300 -11.93 -9.25 -1.77
C VAL A 300 -12.90 -10.20 -1.09
N GLY A 301 -13.40 -9.81 0.09
CA GLY A 301 -14.28 -10.62 0.95
C GLY A 301 -13.56 -11.62 1.83
N LYS A 302 -12.25 -11.86 1.65
CA LYS A 302 -11.42 -12.69 2.54
C LYS A 302 -10.89 -11.86 3.71
N THR A 303 -10.49 -12.53 4.77
CA THR A 303 -9.70 -11.97 5.87
C THR A 303 -8.21 -12.00 5.52
N GLY A 304 -7.39 -11.17 6.18
CA GLY A 304 -5.93 -11.23 6.03
C GLY A 304 -5.36 -12.62 6.34
N ALA A 305 -5.91 -13.31 7.35
CA ALA A 305 -5.51 -14.67 7.69
C ALA A 305 -5.82 -15.69 6.58
N GLU A 306 -6.98 -15.60 5.93
CA GLU A 306 -7.32 -16.45 4.78
C GLU A 306 -6.42 -16.17 3.58
N VAL A 307 -6.06 -14.90 3.32
CA VAL A 307 -5.10 -14.54 2.26
C VAL A 307 -3.71 -15.13 2.56
N LYS A 308 -3.23 -14.99 3.79
CA LYS A 308 -1.95 -15.56 4.24
C LYS A 308 -1.90 -17.09 4.07
N ALA A 309 -3.03 -17.75 4.36
CA ALA A 309 -3.17 -19.21 4.30
C ALA A 309 -3.41 -19.76 2.88
N MET A 310 -3.53 -18.91 1.85
CA MET A 310 -3.73 -19.37 0.46
C MET A 310 -2.65 -20.38 0.07
N GLU A 311 -3.07 -21.53 -0.43
CA GLU A 311 -2.18 -22.59 -0.86
C GLU A 311 -1.47 -22.22 -2.17
N THR A 312 -0.23 -22.69 -2.28
CA THR A 312 0.61 -22.50 -3.46
C THR A 312 1.17 -23.84 -3.94
N LYS A 313 1.49 -23.92 -5.22
CA LYS A 313 2.21 -25.05 -5.83
C LYS A 313 3.48 -24.54 -6.51
N THR A 314 4.55 -25.33 -6.42
CA THR A 314 5.80 -25.06 -7.12
C THR A 314 5.77 -25.78 -8.46
N LEU A 315 6.06 -25.05 -9.53
CA LEU A 315 6.19 -25.59 -10.88
C LEU A 315 7.61 -26.14 -11.11
N ASP A 316 7.80 -26.91 -12.17
CA ASP A 316 9.09 -27.49 -12.54
C ASP A 316 10.19 -26.44 -12.81
N ASN A 317 9.79 -25.24 -13.22
CA ASN A 317 10.69 -24.09 -13.43
C ASN A 317 11.02 -23.34 -12.12
N GLY A 318 10.53 -23.80 -10.96
CA GLY A 318 10.76 -23.20 -9.64
C GLY A 318 9.78 -22.08 -9.26
N TYR A 319 8.87 -21.67 -10.15
CA TYR A 319 7.86 -20.65 -9.84
C TYR A 319 6.83 -21.17 -8.83
N VAL A 320 6.46 -20.30 -7.88
CA VAL A 320 5.49 -20.62 -6.83
C VAL A 320 4.19 -19.86 -7.09
N ILE A 321 3.24 -20.50 -7.75
CA ILE A 321 1.95 -19.93 -8.12
C ILE A 321 0.84 -20.39 -7.18
N SER A 322 -0.38 -19.82 -7.34
CA SER A 322 -1.55 -20.31 -6.62
C SER A 322 -1.82 -21.80 -6.91
N ALA A 323 -2.24 -22.54 -5.88
CA ALA A 323 -2.82 -23.88 -6.08
C ALA A 323 -4.34 -23.81 -6.39
N ASP A 324 -4.96 -22.64 -6.24
CA ASP A 324 -6.41 -22.45 -6.47
C ASP A 324 -6.71 -22.21 -7.95
N ASP A 325 -7.44 -23.14 -8.56
CA ASP A 325 -7.81 -23.09 -9.97
C ASP A 325 -8.70 -21.87 -10.32
N ALA A 326 -9.47 -21.33 -9.36
CA ALA A 326 -10.30 -20.15 -9.60
C ALA A 326 -9.41 -18.90 -9.81
N LEU A 327 -8.35 -18.74 -9.01
CA LEU A 327 -7.40 -17.64 -9.18
C LEU A 327 -6.58 -17.80 -10.48
N LEU A 328 -6.13 -19.02 -10.79
CA LEU A 328 -5.44 -19.32 -12.05
C LEU A 328 -6.33 -19.00 -13.25
N SER A 329 -7.61 -19.41 -13.21
CA SER A 329 -8.59 -19.14 -14.27
C SER A 329 -8.94 -17.65 -14.39
N ALA A 330 -8.86 -16.88 -13.29
CA ALA A 330 -8.99 -15.44 -13.31
C ALA A 330 -7.79 -14.73 -13.95
N GLY A 331 -6.73 -15.45 -14.29
CA GLY A 331 -5.56 -14.97 -15.01
C GLY A 331 -4.36 -14.61 -14.14
N CYS A 332 -4.33 -14.96 -12.85
CA CYS A 332 -3.16 -14.76 -11.99
C CYS A 332 -2.31 -16.04 -11.95
N THR A 333 -1.29 -16.10 -12.76
CA THR A 333 -0.33 -17.22 -12.87
C THR A 333 1.09 -16.85 -12.46
N ILE A 334 1.30 -15.62 -11.94
CA ILE A 334 2.58 -15.16 -11.38
C ILE A 334 2.80 -15.70 -9.97
N GLN A 335 4.02 -15.52 -9.46
CA GLN A 335 4.33 -15.84 -8.08
C GLN A 335 3.50 -14.97 -7.13
N ILE A 336 2.76 -15.61 -6.20
CA ILE A 336 1.90 -14.91 -5.25
C ILE A 336 2.44 -14.93 -3.81
N THR A 337 3.59 -15.52 -3.56
CA THR A 337 4.11 -15.72 -2.19
C THR A 337 4.31 -14.40 -1.46
N SER A 338 4.98 -13.44 -2.06
CA SER A 338 5.16 -12.09 -1.49
C SER A 338 3.86 -11.28 -1.51
N MET A 339 3.10 -11.35 -2.61
CA MET A 339 1.83 -10.64 -2.74
C MET A 339 0.84 -10.99 -1.62
N LYS A 340 0.64 -12.30 -1.35
CA LYS A 340 -0.25 -12.73 -0.26
C LYS A 340 0.27 -12.32 1.11
N ALA A 341 1.58 -12.31 1.30
CA ALA A 341 2.20 -11.91 2.55
C ALA A 341 2.00 -10.41 2.82
N VAL A 342 2.30 -9.54 1.84
CA VAL A 342 2.15 -8.08 2.03
C VAL A 342 0.69 -7.65 2.16
N VAL A 343 -0.26 -8.31 1.43
CA VAL A 343 -1.71 -8.03 1.60
C VAL A 343 -2.19 -8.43 3.00
N ALA A 344 -1.78 -9.60 3.50
CA ALA A 344 -2.12 -10.02 4.86
C ALA A 344 -1.54 -9.03 5.91
N THR A 345 -0.28 -8.61 5.75
CA THR A 345 0.35 -7.62 6.62
C THR A 345 -0.35 -6.26 6.55
N ALA A 346 -0.78 -5.82 5.36
CA ALA A 346 -1.55 -4.59 5.22
C ALA A 346 -2.90 -4.67 5.97
N CYS A 347 -3.56 -5.85 5.98
CA CYS A 347 -4.76 -6.07 6.80
C CYS A 347 -4.46 -5.99 8.29
N ASP A 348 -3.32 -6.55 8.76
CA ASP A 348 -2.92 -6.51 10.16
C ASP A 348 -2.57 -5.08 10.63
N TYR A 349 -2.09 -4.22 9.74
CA TYR A 349 -1.75 -2.82 10.01
C TYR A 349 -2.90 -1.84 9.76
N ALA A 350 -4.08 -2.32 9.34
CA ALA A 350 -5.24 -1.48 9.09
C ALA A 350 -5.76 -0.82 10.38
N ARG A 351 -5.86 0.51 10.38
CA ARG A 351 -6.26 1.33 11.55
C ARG A 351 -7.06 2.57 11.13
#